data_baf82529e1bc15605b73164fc25718dc
#
_entry.id   baf82529e1bc15605b73164fc25718dc
#
_cell.length_a   1.000
_cell.length_b   1.000
_cell.length_c   1.000
_cell.angle_alpha   90.00
_cell.angle_beta   90.00
_cell.angle_gamma   90.00
#
_symmetry.space_group_name_H-M   'P 1'
#
loop_
_entity.id
_entity.type
_entity.pdbx_description
1 polymer ?
#
loop_
_entity_poly.entity_id
_entity_poly.type
_entity_poly.pdbx_seq_one_letter_code
_entity_poly.pdbx_strand_id
1 'polypeptide(L)'
;MSAEGTPDTGGLSSSSAFGLFVRYEEIDHTADVGIRAYGRTVDELFANAAEGMFSLIAELATVKPVGEVEVRLEADDLPTLLLRWLSELLYVHETQRLLFSSFEAHVVGTSLEGRARGEAIDKKRHELRLVIKAVTRHGLTVDPDKRIAEVVFDI
;
A
#
# COMPACT_ATOMS: atom_id res chain seq x y z
N MET A 1 7.61 9.90 26.29
CA MET A 1 6.95 9.80 25.92
C MET A 1 6.46 9.67 25.41
N SER A 2 6.37 9.64 25.03
CA SER A 2 5.76 9.52 24.42
C SER A 2 5.20 9.36 23.94
N ALA A 3 5.03 9.22 23.68
CA ALA A 3 4.34 9.18 23.19
C ALA A 3 3.69 9.00 23.06
N GLU A 4 3.55 8.82 23.01
CA GLU A 4 2.77 8.75 22.88
C GLU A 4 1.97 8.66 22.53
N GLY A 5 1.83 8.66 22.23
CA GLY A 5 0.91 8.69 21.77
C GLY A 5 0.15 8.63 21.43
N THR A 6 -0.07 8.55 21.25
CA THR A 6 -0.93 8.64 20.82
C THR A 6 -1.72 8.78 20.41
N PRO A 7 -1.99 8.91 20.26
CA PRO A 7 -2.83 9.05 19.71
C PRO A 7 -3.55 9.23 19.12
N ASP A 8 -3.72 9.23 18.73
CA ASP A 8 -4.35 9.48 18.15
C ASP A 8 -4.94 9.32 17.64
N THR A 9 -5.14 9.24 17.52
CA THR A 9 -5.63 9.23 17.02
C THR A 9 -6.26 9.24 16.50
N GLY A 10 -6.45 9.33 16.20
CA GLY A 10 -7.03 9.44 15.54
C GLY A 10 -7.29 9.64 15.15
N GLY A 11 -7.33 9.78 14.94
CA GLY A 11 -7.52 10.18 14.49
C GLY A 11 -7.23 10.56 14.41
N LEU A 12 -6.82 10.70 14.34
CA LEU A 12 -6.51 11.11 14.19
C LEU A 12 -6.48 11.36 13.75
N SER A 13 -6.78 11.52 13.46
CA SER A 13 -6.60 11.82 12.98
C SER A 13 -5.99 12.13 12.76
N SER A 14 -5.78 12.32 12.58
CA SER A 14 -5.09 12.58 12.41
C SER A 14 -4.20 12.69 12.65
N SER A 15 -3.78 12.82 12.64
CA SER A 15 -2.94 12.93 12.93
C SER A 15 -2.11 13.00 13.45
N SER A 16 -1.74 12.95 13.33
CA SER A 16 -1.01 13.00 14.15
C SER A 16 0.07 13.50 14.39
N ALA A 17 0.10 13.88 14.75
CA ALA A 17 1.18 14.74 14.81
C ALA A 17 2.14 14.51 15.82
N PHE A 18 2.73 14.34 16.30
CA PHE A 18 3.62 13.91 17.24
C PHE A 18 4.92 13.50 16.66
N GLY A 19 5.22 13.85 15.51
CA GLY A 19 6.34 13.28 14.86
C GLY A 19 6.11 11.84 14.46
N LEU A 20 5.02 11.29 14.85
CA LEU A 20 4.64 10.00 14.35
C LEU A 20 4.14 10.15 12.94
N PHE A 21 4.59 9.30 12.05
CA PHE A 21 4.23 9.37 10.66
C PHE A 21 3.35 8.21 10.29
N VAL A 22 2.09 8.51 9.96
CA VAL A 22 1.14 7.50 9.52
C VAL A 22 1.37 7.27 8.04
N ARG A 23 1.63 6.02 7.65
CA ARG A 23 1.90 5.67 6.26
C ARG A 23 0.65 5.43 5.45
N TYR A 24 -0.39 4.89 6.08
CA TYR A 24 -1.67 4.65 5.41
C TYR A 24 -2.74 4.46 6.45
N GLU A 25 -4.00 4.53 6.00
CA GLU A 25 -5.14 4.16 6.83
C GLU A 25 -6.21 3.55 5.96
N GLU A 26 -7.00 2.68 6.53
CA GLU A 26 -8.13 2.05 5.86
C GLU A 26 -9.30 3.04 5.84
N ILE A 27 -9.99 3.12 4.70
CA ILE A 27 -11.20 3.93 4.58
C ILE A 27 -12.34 3.04 4.12
N ASP A 28 -13.51 3.22 4.76
CA ASP A 28 -14.68 2.41 4.48
C ASP A 28 -15.46 2.94 3.30
N HIS A 29 -15.94 2.01 2.47
CA HIS A 29 -16.88 2.29 1.40
C HIS A 29 -18.02 1.29 1.52
N THR A 30 -19.17 1.63 0.93
CA THR A 30 -20.40 0.83 1.10
C THR A 30 -20.25 -0.62 0.67
N ALA A 31 -19.56 -0.89 -0.44
CA ALA A 31 -19.44 -2.23 -1.01
C ALA A 31 -17.99 -2.66 -1.24
N ASP A 32 -17.05 -1.90 -0.74
CA ASP A 32 -15.64 -2.16 -0.99
C ASP A 32 -14.80 -1.57 0.15
N VAL A 33 -13.48 -1.69 0.04
CA VAL A 33 -12.57 -1.18 1.05
C VAL A 33 -11.49 -0.37 0.36
N GLY A 34 -10.97 0.62 1.04
CA GLY A 34 -9.92 1.47 0.49
C GLY A 34 -8.85 1.79 1.50
N ILE A 35 -7.81 2.45 1.01
CA ILE A 35 -6.75 3.00 1.85
C ILE A 35 -6.49 4.43 1.44
N ARG A 36 -5.99 5.20 2.41
CA ARG A 36 -5.38 6.49 2.17
C ARG A 36 -3.93 6.34 2.56
N ALA A 37 -3.03 6.57 1.59
CA ALA A 37 -1.60 6.49 1.84
C ALA A 37 -1.04 7.88 2.01
N TYR A 38 -0.01 8.00 2.83
CA TYR A 38 0.69 9.24 3.11
C TYR A 38 2.16 9.08 2.74
N GLY A 39 2.80 10.16 2.34
CA GLY A 39 4.21 10.12 2.04
C GLY A 39 4.74 11.52 1.73
N ARG A 40 5.98 11.78 2.12
CA ARG A 40 6.60 13.08 1.87
C ARG A 40 7.05 13.23 0.43
N THR A 41 7.18 12.12 -0.27
CA THR A 41 7.57 12.08 -1.69
C THR A 41 6.63 11.15 -2.43
N VAL A 42 6.64 11.25 -3.76
CA VAL A 42 5.86 10.32 -4.59
C VAL A 42 6.34 8.88 -4.36
N ASP A 43 7.65 8.69 -4.22
CA ASP A 43 8.21 7.37 -3.93
C ASP A 43 7.58 6.78 -2.67
N GLU A 44 7.49 7.57 -1.60
CA GLU A 44 6.89 7.11 -0.35
C GLU A 44 5.40 6.84 -0.49
N LEU A 45 4.67 7.68 -1.24
CA LEU A 45 3.24 7.44 -1.48
C LEU A 45 3.02 6.08 -2.13
N PHE A 46 3.82 5.75 -3.13
CA PHE A 46 3.67 4.49 -3.86
C PHE A 46 4.06 3.29 -2.99
N ALA A 47 5.16 3.39 -2.25
CA ALA A 47 5.59 2.32 -1.36
C ALA A 47 4.56 2.10 -0.24
N ASN A 48 4.06 3.18 0.35
CA ASN A 48 3.12 3.10 1.46
C ASN A 48 1.73 2.61 1.02
N ALA A 49 1.33 2.95 -0.21
CA ALA A 49 0.09 2.42 -0.77
C ALA A 49 0.16 0.91 -0.94
N ALA A 50 1.31 0.40 -1.41
CA ALA A 50 1.51 -1.05 -1.56
C ALA A 50 1.47 -1.74 -0.19
N GLU A 51 2.14 -1.15 0.80
CA GLU A 51 2.11 -1.70 2.16
C GLU A 51 0.69 -1.72 2.70
N GLY A 52 -0.06 -0.65 2.50
CA GLY A 52 -1.47 -0.57 2.92
C GLY A 52 -2.33 -1.64 2.28
N MET A 53 -2.17 -1.85 0.97
CA MET A 53 -2.93 -2.90 0.28
C MET A 53 -2.63 -4.28 0.87
N PHE A 54 -1.35 -4.60 1.06
CA PHE A 54 -0.98 -5.91 1.59
C PHE A 54 -1.36 -6.08 3.07
N SER A 55 -1.43 -4.98 3.83
CA SER A 55 -1.91 -5.05 5.21
C SER A 55 -3.38 -5.48 5.29
N LEU A 56 -4.16 -5.20 4.24
CA LEU A 56 -5.54 -5.68 4.16
C LEU A 56 -5.59 -7.18 3.84
N ILE A 57 -4.59 -7.69 3.13
CA ILE A 57 -4.53 -9.10 2.70
C ILE A 57 -4.04 -9.98 3.84
N ALA A 58 -3.05 -9.52 4.63
CA ALA A 58 -2.43 -10.35 5.65
C ALA A 58 -1.81 -9.50 6.75
N GLU A 59 -1.51 -10.13 7.88
CA GLU A 59 -0.74 -9.50 8.96
C GLU A 59 0.72 -9.45 8.52
N LEU A 60 1.22 -8.26 8.18
CA LEU A 60 2.54 -8.13 7.58
C LEU A 60 3.69 -8.47 8.52
N ALA A 61 3.48 -8.37 9.83
CA ALA A 61 4.50 -8.75 10.80
C ALA A 61 4.88 -10.23 10.70
N THR A 62 3.99 -11.06 10.13
CA THR A 62 4.25 -12.48 9.97
C THR A 62 4.91 -12.82 8.63
N VAL A 63 5.12 -11.84 7.76
CA VAL A 63 5.68 -12.05 6.42
C VAL A 63 7.15 -11.67 6.42
N LYS A 64 8.03 -12.63 6.15
CA LYS A 64 9.47 -12.38 6.12
C LYS A 64 9.88 -11.84 4.75
N PRO A 65 10.64 -10.76 4.70
CA PRO A 65 11.04 -10.15 3.42
C PRO A 65 12.28 -10.82 2.84
N VAL A 66 12.22 -12.12 2.56
CA VAL A 66 13.38 -12.90 2.14
C VAL A 66 13.55 -13.00 0.62
N GLY A 67 12.46 -12.96 -0.14
CA GLY A 67 12.51 -12.98 -1.61
C GLY A 67 12.15 -11.62 -2.18
N GLU A 68 12.53 -11.36 -3.42
CA GLU A 68 12.33 -10.05 -4.03
C GLU A 68 11.73 -10.19 -5.42
N VAL A 69 10.81 -9.29 -5.74
CA VAL A 69 10.24 -9.13 -7.08
C VAL A 69 10.48 -7.71 -7.52
N GLU A 70 10.93 -7.53 -8.77
CA GLU A 70 11.13 -6.21 -9.38
C GLU A 70 10.00 -5.93 -10.36
N VAL A 71 9.56 -4.66 -10.40
CA VAL A 71 8.49 -4.21 -11.27
C VAL A 71 8.93 -2.92 -11.96
N ARG A 72 8.76 -2.86 -13.29
CA ARG A 72 9.03 -1.64 -14.07
C ARG A 72 7.81 -1.32 -14.89
N LEU A 73 7.31 -0.09 -14.73
CA LEU A 73 6.05 0.33 -15.34
C LEU A 73 6.14 1.77 -15.81
N GLU A 74 5.29 2.09 -16.80
CA GLU A 74 5.08 3.45 -17.27
C GLU A 74 3.58 3.68 -17.41
N ALA A 75 3.17 4.93 -17.29
CA ALA A 75 1.77 5.32 -17.48
C ALA A 75 1.71 6.76 -17.95
N ASP A 76 0.51 7.22 -18.31
CA ASP A 76 0.33 8.60 -18.77
C ASP A 76 0.24 9.59 -17.61
N ASP A 77 -0.14 9.13 -16.43
CA ASP A 77 -0.27 9.99 -15.25
C ASP A 77 0.00 9.19 -13.98
N LEU A 78 0.16 9.89 -12.86
CA LEU A 78 0.48 9.26 -11.58
C LEU A 78 -0.63 8.36 -11.06
N PRO A 79 -1.92 8.73 -11.13
CA PRO A 79 -2.97 7.81 -10.68
C PRO A 79 -2.95 6.50 -11.45
N THR A 80 -2.79 6.54 -12.78
CA THR A 80 -2.72 5.32 -13.57
C THR A 80 -1.47 4.51 -13.24
N LEU A 81 -0.35 5.19 -12.96
CA LEU A 81 0.88 4.51 -12.56
C LEU A 81 0.68 3.77 -11.23
N LEU A 82 0.02 4.41 -10.28
CA LEU A 82 -0.30 3.77 -9.00
C LEU A 82 -1.21 2.57 -9.19
N LEU A 83 -2.23 2.72 -10.02
CA LEU A 83 -3.13 1.60 -10.34
C LEU A 83 -2.34 0.42 -10.91
N ARG A 84 -1.44 0.67 -11.83
CA ARG A 84 -0.62 -0.39 -12.45
C ARG A 84 0.33 -1.05 -11.45
N TRP A 85 0.94 -0.24 -10.59
CA TRP A 85 1.86 -0.72 -9.57
C TRP A 85 1.16 -1.70 -8.63
N LEU A 86 0.03 -1.28 -8.08
CA LEU A 86 -0.72 -2.12 -7.15
C LEU A 86 -1.33 -3.32 -7.84
N SER A 87 -1.82 -3.15 -9.08
CA SER A 87 -2.39 -4.26 -9.85
C SER A 87 -1.34 -5.32 -10.17
N GLU A 88 -0.12 -4.89 -10.50
CA GLU A 88 0.94 -5.85 -10.80
C GLU A 88 1.33 -6.63 -9.55
N LEU A 89 1.45 -5.98 -8.40
CA LEU A 89 1.74 -6.67 -7.16
C LEU A 89 0.64 -7.66 -6.78
N LEU A 90 -0.61 -7.26 -6.99
CA LEU A 90 -1.75 -8.14 -6.73
C LEU A 90 -1.72 -9.35 -7.66
N TYR A 91 -1.39 -9.13 -8.94
CA TYR A 91 -1.28 -10.21 -9.92
C TYR A 91 -0.20 -11.23 -9.53
N VAL A 92 0.98 -10.73 -9.13
CA VAL A 92 2.07 -11.60 -8.69
C VAL A 92 1.67 -12.38 -7.43
N HIS A 93 1.00 -11.69 -6.49
CA HIS A 93 0.48 -12.33 -5.28
C HIS A 93 -0.44 -13.50 -5.63
N GLU A 94 -1.37 -13.29 -6.56
CA GLU A 94 -2.35 -14.30 -6.92
C GLU A 94 -1.75 -15.45 -7.73
N THR A 95 -0.90 -15.14 -8.70
CA THR A 95 -0.39 -16.16 -9.61
C THR A 95 0.79 -16.93 -9.04
N GLN A 96 1.63 -16.29 -8.24
CA GLN A 96 2.81 -16.93 -7.67
C GLN A 96 2.65 -17.27 -6.19
N ARG A 97 1.52 -16.95 -5.60
CA ARG A 97 1.19 -17.26 -4.21
C ARG A 97 2.23 -16.68 -3.25
N LEU A 98 2.51 -15.40 -3.43
CA LEU A 98 3.48 -14.68 -2.60
C LEU A 98 2.76 -13.65 -1.74
N LEU A 99 3.30 -13.40 -0.55
CA LEU A 99 2.93 -12.26 0.29
C LEU A 99 4.13 -11.34 0.39
N PHE A 100 3.88 -10.05 0.39
CA PHE A 100 4.93 -9.04 0.50
C PHE A 100 4.75 -8.20 1.76
N SER A 101 5.86 -7.82 2.39
CA SER A 101 5.83 -7.00 3.61
C SER A 101 6.75 -5.78 3.52
N SER A 102 7.57 -5.67 2.48
CA SER A 102 8.49 -4.55 2.32
C SER A 102 8.44 -4.07 0.87
N PHE A 103 8.37 -2.77 0.67
CA PHE A 103 8.15 -2.18 -0.64
C PHE A 103 9.06 -0.98 -0.84
N GLU A 104 9.63 -0.88 -2.03
CA GLU A 104 10.38 0.28 -2.47
C GLU A 104 9.83 0.71 -3.81
N ALA A 105 9.71 2.01 -4.02
CA ALA A 105 9.30 2.54 -5.30
C ALA A 105 10.16 3.75 -5.62
N HIS A 106 10.58 3.85 -6.87
CA HIS A 106 11.30 5.00 -7.39
C HIS A 106 10.55 5.49 -8.61
N VAL A 107 9.99 6.68 -8.51
CA VAL A 107 9.15 7.27 -9.54
C VAL A 107 9.84 8.48 -10.13
N VAL A 108 10.05 8.44 -11.45
CA VAL A 108 10.63 9.58 -12.19
C VAL A 108 9.61 9.95 -13.27
N GLY A 109 9.02 11.15 -13.15
CA GLY A 109 7.91 11.52 -14.01
C GLY A 109 6.74 10.57 -13.80
N THR A 110 6.39 9.80 -14.84
CA THR A 110 5.32 8.79 -14.76
C THR A 110 5.87 7.39 -15.02
N SER A 111 7.16 7.17 -14.75
CA SER A 111 7.80 5.86 -14.83
C SER A 111 8.14 5.38 -13.43
N LEU A 112 8.05 4.07 -13.21
CA LEU A 112 8.30 3.48 -11.90
C LEU A 112 9.26 2.31 -12.01
N GLU A 113 10.23 2.25 -11.08
CA GLU A 113 11.00 1.06 -10.78
C GLU A 113 10.69 0.72 -9.33
N GLY A 114 10.14 -0.46 -9.10
CA GLY A 114 9.72 -0.86 -7.77
C GLY A 114 10.22 -2.23 -7.40
N ARG A 115 10.23 -2.48 -6.10
CA ARG A 115 10.60 -3.78 -5.53
C ARG A 115 9.66 -4.12 -4.40
N ALA A 116 9.32 -5.40 -4.32
CA ALA A 116 8.56 -5.92 -3.21
C ALA A 116 9.28 -7.14 -2.68
N ARG A 117 9.36 -7.23 -1.35
CA ARG A 117 10.04 -8.35 -0.69
C ARG A 117 9.05 -9.10 0.18
N GLY A 118 9.15 -10.41 0.13
CA GLY A 118 8.25 -11.26 0.89
C GLY A 118 8.60 -12.73 0.75
N GLU A 119 7.61 -13.58 0.83
CA GLU A 119 7.79 -15.03 0.82
C GLU A 119 6.51 -15.73 0.36
N ALA A 120 6.64 -17.02 0.08
CA ALA A 120 5.49 -17.84 -0.30
C ALA A 120 4.46 -17.90 0.83
N ILE A 121 3.20 -17.94 0.46
CA ILE A 121 2.10 -18.05 1.43
C ILE A 121 2.22 -19.36 2.19
N ASP A 122 2.16 -19.28 3.52
CA ASP A 122 2.11 -20.44 4.41
C ASP A 122 0.94 -20.20 5.38
N LYS A 123 -0.15 -20.87 5.15
CA LYS A 123 -1.39 -20.66 5.93
C LYS A 123 -1.22 -21.01 7.40
N LYS A 124 -0.22 -21.81 7.73
CA LYS A 124 0.04 -22.14 9.13
C LYS A 124 0.74 -21.02 9.89
N ARG A 125 1.44 -20.17 9.16
CA ARG A 125 2.25 -19.12 9.76
C ARG A 125 1.73 -17.72 9.48
N HIS A 126 1.10 -17.52 8.32
CA HIS A 126 0.57 -16.21 7.93
C HIS A 126 -0.89 -16.08 8.32
N GLU A 127 -1.23 -14.93 8.89
CA GLU A 127 -2.62 -14.61 9.18
C GLU A 127 -3.19 -13.90 7.95
N LEU A 128 -4.05 -14.60 7.21
CA LEU A 128 -4.69 -14.06 6.02
C LEU A 128 -6.00 -13.38 6.41
N ARG A 129 -6.32 -12.27 5.74
CA ARG A 129 -7.48 -11.44 6.05
C ARG A 129 -8.41 -11.35 4.86
N LEU A 130 -8.29 -10.29 4.07
CA LEU A 130 -9.18 -10.06 2.94
C LEU A 130 -8.62 -10.64 1.66
N VAL A 131 -9.52 -11.05 0.77
CA VAL A 131 -9.17 -11.37 -0.61
C VAL A 131 -9.51 -10.13 -1.44
N ILE A 132 -8.51 -9.47 -1.98
CA ILE A 132 -8.70 -8.33 -2.86
C ILE A 132 -8.78 -8.85 -4.29
N LYS A 133 -9.89 -8.56 -4.97
CA LYS A 133 -10.10 -9.02 -6.34
C LYS A 133 -9.49 -8.11 -7.37
N ALA A 134 -9.50 -6.81 -7.12
CA ALA A 134 -8.99 -5.84 -8.08
C ALA A 134 -8.71 -4.50 -7.42
N VAL A 135 -7.78 -3.76 -8.02
CA VAL A 135 -7.55 -2.35 -7.72
C VAL A 135 -8.43 -1.57 -8.69
N THR A 136 -9.21 -0.62 -8.17
CA THR A 136 -10.19 0.09 -9.00
C THR A 136 -9.79 1.54 -9.26
N ARG A 137 -10.38 2.13 -10.31
CA ARG A 137 -10.22 3.56 -10.58
C ARG A 137 -11.19 4.42 -9.79
N HIS A 138 -12.12 3.80 -9.08
CA HIS A 138 -13.14 4.52 -8.34
C HIS A 138 -12.49 5.26 -7.16
N GLY A 139 -12.54 6.59 -7.17
CA GLY A 139 -11.94 7.38 -6.11
C GLY A 139 -10.42 7.39 -6.10
N LEU A 140 -9.79 6.90 -7.16
CA LEU A 140 -8.32 6.85 -7.26
C LEU A 140 -7.75 8.26 -7.40
N THR A 141 -6.89 8.66 -6.48
CA THR A 141 -6.23 9.97 -6.52
C THR A 141 -4.79 9.86 -6.07
N VAL A 142 -3.94 10.70 -6.65
CA VAL A 142 -2.58 10.91 -6.18
C VAL A 142 -2.35 12.41 -6.15
N ASP A 143 -2.13 12.95 -4.98
CA ASP A 143 -1.93 14.39 -4.79
C ASP A 143 -0.60 14.61 -4.07
N PRO A 144 0.50 14.82 -4.82
CA PRO A 144 1.82 14.98 -4.20
C PRO A 144 1.91 16.23 -3.33
N ASP A 145 1.18 17.29 -3.67
CA ASP A 145 1.22 18.54 -2.91
C ASP A 145 0.61 18.34 -1.51
N LYS A 146 -0.47 17.58 -1.43
CA LYS A 146 -1.09 17.25 -0.16
C LYS A 146 -0.46 16.03 0.49
N ARG A 147 0.44 15.34 -0.21
CA ARG A 147 1.14 14.16 0.30
C ARG A 147 0.20 13.01 0.62
N ILE A 148 -0.81 12.82 -0.24
CA ILE A 148 -1.88 11.84 -0.05
C ILE A 148 -2.16 11.12 -1.36
N ALA A 149 -2.45 9.83 -1.25
CA ALA A 149 -3.00 9.04 -2.34
C ALA A 149 -4.14 8.19 -1.78
N GLU A 150 -5.21 8.02 -2.57
CA GLU A 150 -6.36 7.20 -2.16
C GLU A 150 -6.64 6.16 -3.22
N VAL A 151 -6.92 4.94 -2.76
CA VAL A 151 -7.18 3.79 -3.63
C VAL A 151 -8.32 2.98 -3.03
N VAL A 152 -9.23 2.51 -3.88
CA VAL A 152 -10.35 1.66 -3.49
C VAL A 152 -10.19 0.29 -4.14
N PHE A 153 -10.46 -0.76 -3.39
CA PHE A 153 -10.30 -2.14 -3.82
C PHE A 153 -11.63 -2.87 -3.88
N ASP A 154 -11.76 -3.74 -4.85
CA ASP A 154 -12.87 -4.66 -5.01
C ASP A 154 -12.56 -5.91 -4.19
N ILE A 155 -13.48 -6.32 -3.33
CA ILE A 155 -13.27 -7.48 -2.45
C ILE A 155 -14.37 -8.53 -2.55
#